data_aac59b89f07374e049e8c4374221390b
#
_entry.id   aac59b89f07374e049e8c4374221390b
#
_cell.length_a   1.000
_cell.length_b   1.000
_cell.length_c   1.000
_cell.angle_alpha   90.00
_cell.angle_beta   90.00
_cell.angle_gamma   90.00
#
_symmetry.space_group_name_H-M   'P 1'
#
loop_
_entity.id
_entity.type
_entity.pdbx_description
1 polymer ?
#
loop_
_entity_poly.entity_id
_entity_poly.type
_entity_poly.pdbx_seq_one_letter_code
_entity_poly.pdbx_strand_id
1 'polypeptide(L)'
;NVEVVRVTDVKVLQASMERVTSQARAPGGIKNAGSVFLVNHNADNALVTFRYRLKDVEMDAAEEPFEAAGKKFNRGSFIIRRANGDELRRVADELGVQIYAVNDAPTVKTHPIRAPRIAVMHTWLSTQDEGWYRIGLDHLQVPFAYISTQDVSRDPNLKSKYDVIVFAPVGRGSQSIINGLPMYGNPLPWKKSTLTPNLGAIDETDDMRPGLGWSGLQNLQKFVKDGGLFIAVDDTTDFAINYGFTAGVSVNRSSRLRAVGAILRTKMVDAASPIAYGYGDSLAMYCSNGPIFNINNGVGGRPRSQTRATGRGTPDDPDVPQGRPPAELPEPPPRVEPWEAPPVTDEQRRNAIGLIPPNQRPRVVLRYADSRDLFVSGLLDGGDEIAQRAAIIDVPSGNGHVLLFSTNPFWRGQTKGSYFLVFNAILNWDNLNAGRKLAEK
;
A
#
# COMPACT_ATOMS: atom_id res chain seq x y z
N ASN A 1 3.88 -2.65 18.34
CA ASN A 1 4.38 -3.56 19.38
C ASN A 1 4.30 -2.86 20.73
N VAL A 2 3.64 -3.48 21.70
CA VAL A 2 3.58 -3.00 23.09
C VAL A 2 4.35 -4.03 23.92
N GLU A 3 5.38 -3.55 24.62
CA GLU A 3 6.05 -4.34 25.64
C GLU A 3 5.32 -4.12 26.97
N VAL A 4 4.92 -5.20 27.63
CA VAL A 4 4.30 -5.15 28.94
C VAL A 4 5.25 -5.78 29.94
N VAL A 5 5.74 -4.97 30.86
CA VAL A 5 6.64 -5.41 31.90
C VAL A 5 5.93 -5.32 33.25
N ARG A 6 5.92 -6.44 34.01
CA ARG A 6 5.41 -6.45 35.37
C ARG A 6 6.37 -5.69 36.28
N VAL A 7 5.91 -4.61 36.90
CA VAL A 7 6.67 -3.90 37.92
C VAL A 7 6.59 -4.65 39.24
N THR A 8 7.73 -5.14 39.73
CA THR A 8 7.84 -5.89 41.00
C THR A 8 8.58 -5.08 42.09
N ASP A 9 9.25 -3.99 41.70
CA ASP A 9 9.95 -3.12 42.67
C ASP A 9 8.95 -2.14 43.30
N VAL A 10 8.74 -2.28 44.58
CA VAL A 10 7.85 -1.42 45.39
C VAL A 10 8.30 0.06 45.35
N LYS A 11 9.60 0.34 45.18
CA LYS A 11 10.12 1.70 45.08
C LYS A 11 9.57 2.46 43.87
N VAL A 12 9.28 1.76 42.79
CA VAL A 12 8.67 2.37 41.59
C VAL A 12 7.24 2.86 41.88
N LEU A 13 6.50 2.14 42.74
CA LEU A 13 5.16 2.53 43.16
C LEU A 13 5.17 3.72 44.13
N GLN A 14 6.32 4.00 44.76
CA GLN A 14 6.52 5.12 45.67
C GLN A 14 7.14 6.34 44.96
N ALA A 15 7.46 6.24 43.67
CA ALA A 15 7.99 7.35 42.89
C ALA A 15 6.97 8.51 42.84
N SER A 16 7.48 9.73 42.98
CA SER A 16 6.64 10.93 42.79
C SER A 16 6.08 10.94 41.37
N MET A 17 4.77 11.03 41.25
CA MET A 17 4.06 11.07 39.98
C MET A 17 3.26 12.38 39.86
N GLU A 18 3.33 13.02 38.72
CA GLU A 18 2.51 14.16 38.38
C GLU A 18 1.37 13.72 37.43
N ARG A 19 0.16 14.16 37.72
CA ARG A 19 -0.98 13.91 36.84
C ARG A 19 -0.90 14.82 35.63
N VAL A 20 -0.71 14.22 34.46
CA VAL A 20 -0.80 14.94 33.18
C VAL A 20 -2.26 15.28 32.89
N THR A 21 -2.58 16.58 32.84
CA THR A 21 -3.93 17.11 32.59
C THR A 21 -4.15 17.57 31.16
N SER A 22 -3.10 17.59 30.34
CA SER A 22 -3.14 17.92 28.91
C SER A 22 -2.57 16.77 28.08
N GLN A 23 -2.82 16.79 26.78
CA GLN A 23 -2.24 15.80 25.87
C GLN A 23 -0.72 15.88 25.94
N ALA A 24 -0.06 14.76 26.27
CA ALA A 24 1.38 14.64 26.20
C ALA A 24 1.87 14.82 24.74
N ARG A 25 2.87 15.66 24.56
CA ARG A 25 3.50 15.91 23.26
C ARG A 25 4.98 15.54 23.33
N ALA A 26 5.49 14.92 22.26
CA ALA A 26 6.93 14.76 22.12
C ALA A 26 7.59 16.15 21.97
N PRO A 27 8.78 16.36 22.53
CA PRO A 27 9.51 17.61 22.33
C PRO A 27 9.95 17.74 20.87
N GLY A 28 9.57 18.84 20.22
CA GLY A 28 9.96 19.17 18.84
C GLY A 28 11.12 20.16 18.79
N GLY A 29 11.29 20.81 17.64
CA GLY A 29 12.21 21.91 17.41
C GLY A 29 13.50 21.54 16.69
N ILE A 30 14.40 22.54 16.60
CA ILE A 30 15.67 22.43 15.87
C ILE A 30 16.82 22.29 16.86
N LYS A 31 17.63 21.26 16.70
CA LYS A 31 18.90 21.02 17.40
C LYS A 31 20.06 21.41 16.52
N ASN A 32 21.15 21.85 17.14
CA ASN A 32 22.38 22.34 16.51
C ASN A 32 22.18 23.62 15.71
N ALA A 33 23.25 24.10 15.09
CA ALA A 33 23.25 25.23 14.17
C ALA A 33 23.67 24.75 12.78
N GLY A 34 23.16 25.38 11.74
CA GLY A 34 23.48 25.03 10.35
C GLY A 34 22.43 25.58 9.38
N SER A 35 22.71 25.43 8.10
CA SER A 35 21.87 25.91 6.99
C SER A 35 21.08 24.80 6.30
N VAL A 36 21.40 23.53 6.57
CA VAL A 36 20.70 22.36 6.07
C VAL A 36 19.99 21.66 7.22
N PHE A 37 18.75 21.30 7.04
CA PHE A 37 17.89 20.73 8.07
C PHE A 37 17.53 19.28 7.75
N LEU A 38 17.72 18.40 8.72
CA LEU A 38 17.53 16.97 8.59
C LEU A 38 16.40 16.51 9.51
N VAL A 39 15.42 15.78 8.98
CA VAL A 39 14.34 15.17 9.76
C VAL A 39 14.39 13.65 9.58
N ASN A 40 14.58 12.91 10.69
CA ASN A 40 14.65 11.46 10.61
C ASN A 40 13.28 10.86 10.27
N HIS A 41 13.26 9.94 9.33
CA HIS A 41 12.05 9.21 8.96
C HIS A 41 11.93 7.94 9.81
N ASN A 42 10.96 7.92 10.70
CA ASN A 42 10.65 6.82 11.62
C ASN A 42 9.20 6.33 11.51
N ALA A 43 8.55 6.59 10.36
CA ALA A 43 7.15 6.31 10.09
C ALA A 43 6.18 6.98 11.11
N ASP A 44 6.59 8.10 11.71
CA ASP A 44 5.73 8.91 12.56
C ASP A 44 4.70 9.68 11.72
N ASN A 45 3.43 9.54 12.05
CA ASN A 45 2.35 10.20 11.33
C ASN A 45 2.43 11.73 11.35
N ALA A 46 3.13 12.33 12.33
CA ALA A 46 3.39 13.76 12.34
C ALA A 46 4.18 14.25 11.11
N LEU A 47 4.97 13.36 10.47
CA LEU A 47 5.77 13.72 9.29
C LEU A 47 4.92 14.04 8.06
N VAL A 48 3.75 13.41 7.89
CA VAL A 48 2.85 13.79 6.80
C VAL A 48 2.26 15.17 7.03
N THR A 49 1.82 15.47 8.27
CA THR A 49 1.36 16.81 8.65
C THR A 49 2.46 17.86 8.47
N PHE A 50 3.67 17.53 8.89
CA PHE A 50 4.86 18.38 8.71
C PHE A 50 5.06 18.74 7.24
N ARG A 51 5.02 17.73 6.33
CA ARG A 51 5.18 17.95 4.89
C ARG A 51 4.08 18.84 4.30
N TYR A 52 2.81 18.61 4.67
CA TYR A 52 1.68 19.40 4.13
C TYR A 52 1.64 20.82 4.68
N ARG A 53 1.99 21.05 5.93
CA ARG A 53 2.11 22.40 6.48
C ARG A 53 3.24 23.21 5.84
N LEU A 54 4.27 22.55 5.39
CA LEU A 54 5.44 23.13 4.73
C LEU A 54 5.45 22.79 3.23
N LYS A 55 4.27 22.77 2.59
CA LYS A 55 4.11 22.33 1.18
C LYS A 55 4.96 23.13 0.18
N ASP A 56 5.21 24.41 0.49
CA ASP A 56 5.97 25.33 -0.36
C ASP A 56 7.49 25.27 -0.10
N VAL A 57 7.92 24.50 0.91
CA VAL A 57 9.34 24.24 1.19
C VAL A 57 9.82 23.05 0.39
N GLU A 58 10.93 23.22 -0.33
CA GLU A 58 11.58 22.12 -1.06
C GLU A 58 12.21 21.13 -0.07
N MET A 59 11.83 19.87 -0.20
CA MET A 59 12.32 18.76 0.62
C MET A 59 12.65 17.58 -0.26
N ASP A 60 13.77 16.91 0.04
CA ASP A 60 14.14 15.65 -0.57
C ASP A 60 14.07 14.51 0.44
N ALA A 61 13.76 13.31 -0.02
CA ALA A 61 13.91 12.06 0.74
C ALA A 61 15.25 11.40 0.42
N ALA A 62 15.96 10.94 1.44
CA ALA A 62 17.17 10.16 1.27
C ALA A 62 16.82 8.72 0.84
N GLU A 63 17.39 8.22 -0.25
CA GLU A 63 17.18 6.85 -0.74
C GLU A 63 17.99 5.81 0.03
N GLU A 64 18.94 6.24 0.85
CA GLU A 64 19.83 5.40 1.64
C GLU A 64 19.93 5.92 3.09
N PRO A 65 20.18 5.05 4.08
CA PRO A 65 20.49 5.52 5.42
C PRO A 65 21.83 6.25 5.43
N PHE A 66 21.94 7.24 6.30
CA PHE A 66 23.18 8.03 6.44
C PHE A 66 23.41 8.45 7.90
N GLU A 67 24.59 8.96 8.18
CA GLU A 67 24.95 9.53 9.48
C GLU A 67 25.26 11.02 9.36
N ALA A 68 24.69 11.83 10.24
CA ALA A 68 24.96 13.25 10.35
C ALA A 68 24.66 13.73 11.76
N ALA A 69 25.34 14.79 12.22
CA ALA A 69 25.15 15.36 13.56
C ALA A 69 25.25 14.31 14.70
N GLY A 70 26.06 13.27 14.54
CA GLY A 70 26.20 12.16 15.50
C GLY A 70 24.95 11.26 15.61
N LYS A 71 24.09 11.26 14.61
CA LYS A 71 22.83 10.49 14.53
C LYS A 71 22.76 9.68 13.26
N LYS A 72 22.08 8.52 13.36
CA LYS A 72 21.68 7.72 12.20
C LYS A 72 20.33 8.21 11.69
N PHE A 73 20.26 8.39 10.39
CA PHE A 73 19.04 8.75 9.65
C PHE A 73 18.62 7.58 8.77
N ASN A 74 17.34 7.22 8.83
CA ASN A 74 16.78 6.14 8.04
C ASN A 74 16.57 6.55 6.60
N ARG A 75 16.33 5.59 5.71
CA ARG A 75 15.77 5.85 4.37
C ARG A 75 14.49 6.65 4.48
N GLY A 76 14.28 7.57 3.55
CA GLY A 76 13.15 8.48 3.55
C GLY A 76 13.34 9.70 4.43
N SER A 77 14.44 9.83 5.19
CA SER A 77 14.70 11.03 5.99
C SER A 77 14.73 12.28 5.12
N PHE A 78 14.08 13.35 5.61
CA PHE A 78 13.93 14.58 4.85
C PHE A 78 15.21 15.41 4.95
N ILE A 79 15.65 15.92 3.81
CA ILE A 79 16.78 16.83 3.67
C ILE A 79 16.23 18.15 3.11
N ILE A 80 16.33 19.22 3.88
CA ILE A 80 15.80 20.55 3.55
C ILE A 80 17.00 21.49 3.41
N ARG A 81 17.30 21.92 2.18
CA ARG A 81 18.50 22.73 1.90
C ARG A 81 18.26 24.23 1.97
N ARG A 82 17.01 24.65 1.81
CA ARG A 82 16.63 26.08 1.78
C ARG A 82 15.29 26.24 2.47
N ALA A 83 15.27 26.82 3.65
CA ALA A 83 14.03 27.12 4.37
C ALA A 83 14.26 28.20 5.42
N ASN A 84 13.16 28.84 5.83
CA ASN A 84 13.15 29.72 6.99
C ASN A 84 13.22 28.86 8.27
N GLY A 85 14.30 29.00 9.03
CA GLY A 85 14.52 28.24 10.26
C GLY A 85 13.48 28.49 11.34
N ASP A 86 12.92 29.72 11.42
CA ASP A 86 11.90 30.04 12.41
C ASP A 86 10.56 29.36 12.08
N GLU A 87 10.20 29.31 10.81
CA GLU A 87 9.01 28.58 10.35
C GLU A 87 9.15 27.08 10.60
N LEU A 88 10.30 26.50 10.25
CA LEU A 88 10.58 25.10 10.54
C LEU A 88 10.51 24.79 12.04
N ARG A 89 11.08 25.67 12.89
CA ARG A 89 11.05 25.52 14.35
C ARG A 89 9.63 25.51 14.85
N ARG A 90 8.83 26.52 14.47
CA ARG A 90 7.43 26.65 14.90
C ARG A 90 6.63 25.37 14.56
N VAL A 91 6.70 24.90 13.32
CA VAL A 91 5.97 23.69 12.89
C VAL A 91 6.48 22.44 13.61
N ALA A 92 7.80 22.33 13.79
CA ALA A 92 8.42 21.21 14.49
C ALA A 92 8.03 21.14 15.97
N ASP A 93 8.02 22.29 16.68
CA ASP A 93 7.58 22.38 18.07
C ASP A 93 6.11 22.01 18.24
N GLU A 94 5.24 22.49 17.34
CA GLU A 94 3.81 22.19 17.38
C GLU A 94 3.51 20.69 17.16
N LEU A 95 4.28 20.04 16.30
CA LEU A 95 4.09 18.63 15.91
C LEU A 95 4.93 17.63 16.71
N GLY A 96 5.87 18.10 17.54
CA GLY A 96 6.80 17.22 18.25
C GLY A 96 7.86 16.60 17.33
N VAL A 97 8.16 17.22 16.19
CA VAL A 97 9.15 16.74 15.23
C VAL A 97 10.53 17.29 15.58
N GLN A 98 11.54 16.42 15.66
CA GLN A 98 12.93 16.84 15.88
C GLN A 98 13.65 17.05 14.56
N ILE A 99 14.21 18.24 14.39
CA ILE A 99 15.04 18.64 13.26
C ILE A 99 16.51 18.77 13.72
N TYR A 100 17.44 18.33 12.92
CA TYR A 100 18.88 18.49 13.15
C TYR A 100 19.47 19.40 12.08
N ALA A 101 19.99 20.56 12.49
CA ALA A 101 20.68 21.47 11.58
C ALA A 101 22.14 21.04 11.41
N VAL A 102 22.64 21.11 10.17
CA VAL A 102 24.04 20.84 9.80
C VAL A 102 24.52 21.89 8.80
N ASN A 103 25.83 22.05 8.65
CA ASN A 103 26.37 23.01 7.68
C ASN A 103 26.33 22.47 6.25
N ASP A 104 26.64 21.20 6.08
CA ASP A 104 26.76 20.54 4.79
C ASP A 104 25.66 19.47 4.61
N ALA A 105 25.10 19.42 3.41
CA ALA A 105 24.14 18.39 3.07
C ALA A 105 24.83 17.01 3.02
N PRO A 106 24.20 15.93 3.54
CA PRO A 106 24.77 14.60 3.45
C PRO A 106 24.91 14.17 1.99
N THR A 107 26.03 13.50 1.69
CA THR A 107 26.29 12.93 0.35
C THR A 107 25.57 11.59 0.23
N VAL A 108 24.28 11.64 -0.13
CA VAL A 108 23.41 10.47 -0.29
C VAL A 108 22.47 10.70 -1.47
N LYS A 109 22.10 9.63 -2.16
CA LYS A 109 21.13 9.72 -3.24
C LYS A 109 19.77 10.17 -2.68
N THR A 110 19.15 11.13 -3.36
CA THR A 110 17.87 11.72 -2.94
C THR A 110 16.91 11.88 -4.10
N HIS A 111 15.63 11.98 -3.80
CA HIS A 111 14.60 12.43 -4.72
C HIS A 111 13.65 13.41 -4.02
N PRO A 112 12.99 14.31 -4.76
CA PRO A 112 12.08 15.27 -4.15
C PRO A 112 10.83 14.58 -3.58
N ILE A 113 10.36 15.04 -2.43
CA ILE A 113 9.07 14.69 -1.86
C ILE A 113 8.13 15.88 -1.96
N ARG A 114 6.91 15.62 -2.38
CA ARG A 114 5.90 16.65 -2.62
C ARG A 114 4.71 16.49 -1.66
N ALA A 115 3.86 17.50 -1.61
CA ALA A 115 2.53 17.43 -0.99
C ALA A 115 1.50 17.29 -2.13
N PRO A 116 1.19 16.06 -2.59
CA PRO A 116 0.35 15.85 -3.75
C PRO A 116 -1.13 16.17 -3.47
N ARG A 117 -1.89 16.36 -4.56
CA ARG A 117 -3.34 16.52 -4.52
C ARG A 117 -3.98 15.14 -4.41
N ILE A 118 -4.65 14.89 -3.31
CA ILE A 118 -5.27 13.60 -2.99
C ILE A 118 -6.75 13.65 -3.28
N ALA A 119 -7.30 12.57 -3.86
CA ALA A 119 -8.72 12.28 -3.84
C ALA A 119 -8.98 10.97 -3.08
N VAL A 120 -10.01 10.95 -2.25
CA VAL A 120 -10.60 9.73 -1.67
C VAL A 120 -11.85 9.43 -2.47
N MET A 121 -11.80 8.35 -3.25
CA MET A 121 -12.93 7.93 -4.08
C MET A 121 -13.87 7.02 -3.29
N HIS A 122 -15.16 7.30 -3.38
CA HIS A 122 -16.20 6.48 -2.77
C HIS A 122 -17.24 5.99 -3.77
N THR A 123 -17.99 4.98 -3.36
CA THR A 123 -19.19 4.50 -4.07
C THR A 123 -20.42 4.88 -3.25
N TRP A 124 -21.58 4.92 -3.91
CA TRP A 124 -22.89 5.04 -3.21
C TRP A 124 -23.38 3.69 -2.64
N LEU A 125 -22.60 2.60 -2.83
CA LEU A 125 -22.93 1.26 -2.35
C LEU A 125 -22.58 1.03 -0.89
N SER A 126 -21.46 1.62 -0.45
CA SER A 126 -20.97 1.54 0.93
C SER A 126 -19.91 2.63 1.17
N THR A 127 -20.02 3.31 2.29
CA THR A 127 -19.17 4.45 2.66
C THR A 127 -18.53 4.29 4.04
N GLN A 128 -18.62 3.10 4.66
CA GLN A 128 -18.13 2.91 6.02
C GLN A 128 -16.60 2.91 6.08
N ASP A 129 -15.96 2.10 5.27
CA ASP A 129 -14.50 1.93 5.35
C ASP A 129 -13.74 3.14 4.82
N GLU A 130 -14.25 3.83 3.80
CA GLU A 130 -13.64 5.07 3.32
C GLU A 130 -13.69 6.19 4.38
N GLY A 131 -14.70 6.18 5.25
CA GLY A 131 -14.81 7.12 6.37
C GLY A 131 -13.61 7.05 7.31
N TRP A 132 -12.99 5.89 7.48
CA TRP A 132 -11.78 5.77 8.29
C TRP A 132 -10.58 6.45 7.66
N TYR A 133 -10.49 6.45 6.32
CA TYR A 133 -9.48 7.20 5.57
C TYR A 133 -9.68 8.70 5.75
N ARG A 134 -10.92 9.19 5.60
CA ARG A 134 -11.24 10.61 5.82
C ARG A 134 -10.89 11.05 7.24
N ILE A 135 -11.32 10.31 8.27
CA ILE A 135 -10.97 10.62 9.66
C ILE A 135 -9.46 10.66 9.85
N GLY A 136 -8.71 9.69 9.26
CA GLY A 136 -7.26 9.65 9.36
C GLY A 136 -6.59 10.87 8.72
N LEU A 137 -7.03 11.26 7.53
CA LEU A 137 -6.53 12.43 6.80
C LEU A 137 -6.89 13.74 7.54
N ASP A 138 -8.13 13.87 8.02
CA ASP A 138 -8.59 15.05 8.78
C ASP A 138 -7.80 15.23 10.08
N HIS A 139 -7.62 14.17 10.87
CA HIS A 139 -6.85 14.22 12.11
C HIS A 139 -5.39 14.61 11.88
N LEU A 140 -4.83 14.23 10.75
CA LEU A 140 -3.45 14.55 10.38
C LEU A 140 -3.36 15.82 9.53
N GLN A 141 -4.47 16.54 9.34
CA GLN A 141 -4.53 17.79 8.59
C GLN A 141 -3.98 17.66 7.16
N VAL A 142 -4.23 16.50 6.54
CA VAL A 142 -3.87 16.23 5.16
C VAL A 142 -5.07 16.55 4.26
N PRO A 143 -4.98 17.56 3.41
CA PRO A 143 -6.10 17.96 2.55
C PRO A 143 -6.38 16.89 1.49
N PHE A 144 -7.65 16.64 1.23
CA PHE A 144 -8.11 15.73 0.19
C PHE A 144 -9.43 16.22 -0.43
N ALA A 145 -9.68 15.81 -1.66
CA ALA A 145 -10.98 15.90 -2.30
C ALA A 145 -11.76 14.59 -2.05
N TYR A 146 -13.03 14.71 -1.71
CA TYR A 146 -13.92 13.56 -1.61
C TYR A 146 -14.73 13.48 -2.89
N ILE A 147 -14.57 12.38 -3.65
CA ILE A 147 -15.15 12.24 -4.99
C ILE A 147 -15.90 10.92 -5.12
N SER A 148 -17.06 10.96 -5.75
CA SER A 148 -17.84 9.76 -6.02
C SER A 148 -17.39 9.05 -7.30
N THR A 149 -17.77 7.77 -7.44
CA THR A 149 -17.65 7.05 -8.72
C THR A 149 -18.35 7.76 -9.88
N GLN A 150 -19.41 8.52 -9.58
CA GLN A 150 -20.14 9.32 -10.57
C GLN A 150 -19.33 10.53 -11.03
N ASP A 151 -18.59 11.20 -10.12
CA ASP A 151 -17.69 12.30 -10.50
C ASP A 151 -16.57 11.81 -11.39
N VAL A 152 -15.96 10.67 -11.03
CA VAL A 152 -14.94 10.01 -11.84
C VAL A 152 -15.48 9.65 -13.24
N SER A 153 -16.72 9.18 -13.33
CA SER A 153 -17.35 8.86 -14.61
C SER A 153 -17.52 10.07 -15.52
N ARG A 154 -17.75 11.24 -14.93
CA ARG A 154 -17.98 12.51 -15.65
C ARG A 154 -16.71 13.26 -16.02
N ASP A 155 -15.57 12.95 -15.40
CA ASP A 155 -14.33 13.71 -15.56
C ASP A 155 -13.23 12.92 -16.28
N PRO A 156 -12.97 13.19 -17.58
CA PRO A 156 -11.90 12.53 -18.32
C PRO A 156 -10.50 13.09 -18.01
N ASN A 157 -10.39 14.15 -17.20
CA ASN A 157 -9.17 14.86 -16.92
C ASN A 157 -8.74 14.80 -15.44
N LEU A 158 -8.94 13.65 -14.79
CA LEU A 158 -8.63 13.44 -13.37
C LEU A 158 -7.19 13.84 -13.00
N LYS A 159 -6.21 13.55 -13.87
CA LYS A 159 -4.78 13.86 -13.61
C LYS A 159 -4.50 15.37 -13.53
N SER A 160 -5.31 16.21 -14.14
CA SER A 160 -5.17 17.65 -14.02
C SER A 160 -5.55 18.17 -12.61
N LYS A 161 -6.36 17.40 -11.88
CA LYS A 161 -6.89 17.76 -10.56
C LYS A 161 -6.21 17.00 -9.43
N TYR A 162 -5.85 15.74 -9.66
CA TYR A 162 -5.35 14.83 -8.62
C TYR A 162 -4.04 14.17 -9.05
N ASP A 163 -3.21 13.89 -8.07
CA ASP A 163 -1.96 13.15 -8.24
C ASP A 163 -2.10 11.73 -7.68
N VAL A 164 -2.93 11.59 -6.64
CA VAL A 164 -3.21 10.32 -5.97
C VAL A 164 -4.72 10.15 -5.82
N ILE A 165 -5.22 8.96 -6.18
CA ILE A 165 -6.60 8.54 -5.89
C ILE A 165 -6.54 7.32 -4.97
N VAL A 166 -7.15 7.42 -3.80
CA VAL A 166 -7.29 6.33 -2.83
C VAL A 166 -8.67 5.73 -2.96
N PHE A 167 -8.76 4.43 -3.20
CA PHE A 167 -9.99 3.68 -3.25
C PHE A 167 -10.05 2.69 -2.09
N ALA A 168 -10.69 3.10 -1.02
CA ALA A 168 -10.87 2.32 0.19
C ALA A 168 -11.78 1.10 -0.03
N PRO A 169 -11.82 0.12 0.88
CA PRO A 169 -12.71 -1.04 0.77
C PRO A 169 -14.17 -0.65 0.63
N VAL A 170 -14.90 -1.36 -0.20
CA VAL A 170 -16.32 -1.11 -0.51
C VAL A 170 -17.23 -2.24 0.02
N GLY A 171 -16.69 -3.44 0.26
CA GLY A 171 -17.46 -4.63 0.62
C GLY A 171 -18.33 -5.14 -0.52
N ARG A 172 -17.92 -4.89 -1.77
CA ARG A 172 -18.68 -5.25 -2.98
C ARG A 172 -17.77 -5.79 -4.08
N GLY A 173 -18.32 -6.72 -4.87
CA GLY A 173 -17.59 -7.26 -6.02
C GLY A 173 -17.34 -6.21 -7.11
N SER A 174 -16.27 -6.40 -7.87
CA SER A 174 -15.80 -5.50 -8.92
C SER A 174 -16.87 -5.08 -9.91
N GLN A 175 -17.77 -6.01 -10.30
CA GLN A 175 -18.86 -5.74 -11.22
C GLN A 175 -19.90 -4.79 -10.62
N SER A 176 -20.18 -4.90 -9.31
CA SER A 176 -21.12 -3.99 -8.63
C SER A 176 -20.58 -2.56 -8.59
N ILE A 177 -19.26 -2.37 -8.51
CA ILE A 177 -18.63 -1.04 -8.57
C ILE A 177 -18.89 -0.40 -9.94
N ILE A 178 -18.78 -1.18 -11.02
CA ILE A 178 -19.08 -0.69 -12.39
C ILE A 178 -20.56 -0.41 -12.58
N ASN A 179 -21.41 -1.37 -12.25
CA ASN A 179 -22.82 -1.32 -12.57
C ASN A 179 -23.63 -0.43 -11.62
N GLY A 180 -23.23 -0.34 -10.35
CA GLY A 180 -24.01 0.30 -9.31
C GLY A 180 -25.23 -0.56 -8.91
N LEU A 181 -26.32 0.10 -8.56
CA LEU A 181 -27.60 -0.53 -8.22
C LEU A 181 -28.48 -0.70 -9.46
N PRO A 182 -29.47 -1.63 -9.43
CA PRO A 182 -30.42 -1.77 -10.53
C PRO A 182 -31.17 -0.47 -10.84
N MET A 183 -31.28 -0.13 -12.12
CA MET A 183 -31.84 1.14 -12.62
C MET A 183 -33.35 1.16 -12.83
N TYR A 184 -34.10 0.19 -12.29
CA TYR A 184 -35.57 0.18 -12.38
C TYR A 184 -36.23 0.99 -11.25
N GLY A 185 -37.39 1.54 -11.49
CA GLY A 185 -38.12 2.40 -10.56
C GLY A 185 -37.62 3.86 -10.56
N ASN A 186 -38.01 4.61 -9.54
CA ASN A 186 -37.64 6.02 -9.39
C ASN A 186 -36.17 6.17 -8.96
N PRO A 187 -35.52 7.31 -9.29
CA PRO A 187 -34.22 7.67 -8.74
C PRO A 187 -34.19 7.60 -7.21
N LEU A 188 -33.04 7.21 -6.66
CA LEU A 188 -32.81 7.15 -5.22
C LEU A 188 -31.87 8.30 -4.80
N PRO A 189 -32.45 9.46 -4.40
CA PRO A 189 -31.63 10.62 -4.05
C PRO A 189 -30.93 10.43 -2.72
N TRP A 190 -29.68 10.90 -2.66
CA TRP A 190 -28.91 11.10 -1.43
C TRP A 190 -28.59 12.57 -1.29
N LYS A 191 -29.56 13.34 -0.77
CA LYS A 191 -29.43 14.78 -0.60
C LYS A 191 -30.35 15.29 0.52
N LYS A 192 -30.10 16.49 0.95
CA LYS A 192 -30.89 17.15 2.00
C LYS A 192 -32.37 17.25 1.57
N SER A 193 -33.25 16.89 2.49
CA SER A 193 -34.70 17.08 2.36
C SER A 193 -35.30 17.39 3.72
N THR A 194 -36.61 17.71 3.75
CA THR A 194 -37.35 17.92 5.02
C THR A 194 -37.34 16.66 5.91
N LEU A 195 -37.36 15.47 5.30
CA LEU A 195 -37.32 14.19 6.03
C LEU A 195 -35.90 13.76 6.38
N THR A 196 -34.91 14.21 5.63
CA THR A 196 -33.49 13.82 5.77
C THR A 196 -32.58 15.04 5.82
N PRO A 197 -32.67 15.88 6.87
CA PRO A 197 -31.98 17.17 6.91
C PRO A 197 -30.45 17.07 7.00
N ASN A 198 -29.92 15.89 7.34
CA ASN A 198 -28.48 15.65 7.50
C ASN A 198 -27.83 14.90 6.32
N LEU A 199 -28.60 14.48 5.33
CA LEU A 199 -28.04 13.85 4.12
C LEU A 199 -27.45 14.93 3.19
N GLY A 200 -26.46 14.54 2.39
CA GLY A 200 -25.82 15.42 1.40
C GLY A 200 -24.83 16.44 2.00
N ALA A 201 -24.47 16.35 3.29
CA ALA A 201 -23.59 17.32 3.93
C ALA A 201 -22.11 17.24 3.42
N ILE A 202 -21.68 16.08 2.95
CA ILE A 202 -20.31 15.82 2.50
C ILE A 202 -20.26 15.64 0.99
N ASP A 203 -21.17 14.84 0.46
CA ASP A 203 -21.40 14.65 -0.96
C ASP A 203 -22.87 14.30 -1.20
N GLU A 204 -23.41 14.68 -2.35
CA GLU A 204 -24.81 14.48 -2.70
C GLU A 204 -25.01 13.99 -4.14
N THR A 205 -26.10 13.28 -4.36
CA THR A 205 -26.53 12.87 -5.70
C THR A 205 -28.04 12.82 -5.80
N ASP A 206 -28.56 13.10 -6.99
CA ASP A 206 -29.99 12.89 -7.32
C ASP A 206 -30.36 11.42 -7.47
N ASP A 207 -29.37 10.56 -7.71
CA ASP A 207 -29.57 9.13 -7.87
C ASP A 207 -28.30 8.34 -7.48
N MET A 208 -28.40 7.55 -6.41
CA MET A 208 -27.29 6.70 -5.93
C MET A 208 -27.04 5.47 -6.82
N ARG A 209 -27.97 5.12 -7.71
CA ARG A 209 -27.93 3.85 -8.44
C ARG A 209 -26.82 3.72 -9.47
N PRO A 210 -26.48 4.76 -10.27
CA PRO A 210 -25.40 4.64 -11.22
C PRO A 210 -24.07 4.35 -10.53
N GLY A 211 -23.37 3.32 -11.00
CA GLY A 211 -22.00 3.01 -10.58
C GLY A 211 -20.97 3.83 -11.34
N LEU A 212 -19.73 3.32 -11.34
CA LEU A 212 -18.61 3.94 -12.04
C LEU A 212 -18.83 3.96 -13.57
N GLY A 213 -19.48 2.94 -14.10
CA GLY A 213 -19.64 2.76 -15.54
C GLY A 213 -18.33 2.53 -16.29
N TRP A 214 -18.42 2.28 -17.59
CA TRP A 214 -17.25 2.09 -18.45
C TRP A 214 -16.47 3.39 -18.69
N SER A 215 -17.14 4.53 -18.73
CA SER A 215 -16.51 5.84 -18.85
C SER A 215 -15.61 6.14 -17.62
N GLY A 216 -16.12 5.90 -16.44
CA GLY A 216 -15.34 6.08 -15.21
C GLY A 216 -14.14 5.12 -15.12
N LEU A 217 -14.32 3.87 -15.58
CA LEU A 217 -13.22 2.92 -15.68
C LEU A 217 -12.11 3.44 -16.62
N GLN A 218 -12.50 3.92 -17.81
CA GLN A 218 -11.56 4.49 -18.79
C GLN A 218 -10.85 5.74 -18.23
N ASN A 219 -11.58 6.60 -17.53
CA ASN A 219 -11.03 7.80 -16.91
C ASN A 219 -9.98 7.46 -15.82
N LEU A 220 -10.27 6.45 -14.97
CA LEU A 220 -9.30 5.96 -13.99
C LEU A 220 -8.07 5.31 -14.64
N GLN A 221 -8.27 4.48 -15.66
CA GLN A 221 -7.15 3.88 -16.40
C GLN A 221 -6.28 4.95 -17.06
N LYS A 222 -6.92 5.98 -17.65
CA LYS A 222 -6.21 7.13 -18.20
C LYS A 222 -5.44 7.88 -17.12
N PHE A 223 -6.05 8.14 -15.96
CA PHE A 223 -5.40 8.79 -14.83
C PHE A 223 -4.09 8.11 -14.44
N VAL A 224 -4.10 6.77 -14.31
CA VAL A 224 -2.90 6.01 -13.97
C VAL A 224 -1.87 6.08 -15.12
N LYS A 225 -2.30 5.86 -16.36
CA LYS A 225 -1.40 5.89 -17.54
C LYS A 225 -0.74 7.25 -17.71
N ASP A 226 -1.40 8.32 -17.34
CA ASP A 226 -0.90 9.70 -17.41
C ASP A 226 0.00 10.06 -16.19
N GLY A 227 0.33 9.10 -15.33
CA GLY A 227 1.26 9.28 -14.23
C GLY A 227 0.60 9.48 -12.85
N GLY A 228 -0.66 9.12 -12.67
CA GLY A 228 -1.32 9.13 -11.36
C GLY A 228 -1.00 7.89 -10.53
N LEU A 229 -1.06 8.03 -9.21
CA LEU A 229 -1.03 6.90 -8.27
C LEU A 229 -2.44 6.47 -7.90
N PHE A 230 -2.79 5.22 -8.17
CA PHE A 230 -4.04 4.62 -7.73
C PHE A 230 -3.79 3.62 -6.60
N ILE A 231 -4.36 3.86 -5.43
CA ILE A 231 -4.23 3.01 -4.25
C ILE A 231 -5.52 2.23 -4.06
N ALA A 232 -5.46 0.92 -4.22
CA ALA A 232 -6.57 -0.01 -4.00
C ALA A 232 -6.31 -0.87 -2.75
N VAL A 233 -7.36 -1.09 -1.96
CA VAL A 233 -7.25 -1.69 -0.63
C VAL A 233 -8.28 -2.79 -0.46
N ASP A 234 -7.85 -3.95 0.06
CA ASP A 234 -8.70 -5.12 0.32
C ASP A 234 -9.52 -5.51 -0.93
N ASP A 235 -10.84 -5.49 -0.88
CA ASP A 235 -11.71 -5.91 -1.97
C ASP A 235 -11.63 -5.02 -3.23
N THR A 236 -11.22 -3.75 -3.09
CA THR A 236 -11.01 -2.89 -4.26
C THR A 236 -9.76 -3.25 -5.06
N THR A 237 -8.87 -4.09 -4.53
CA THR A 237 -7.75 -4.66 -5.29
C THR A 237 -8.25 -5.62 -6.37
N ASP A 238 -9.33 -6.37 -6.11
CA ASP A 238 -9.98 -7.21 -7.14
C ASP A 238 -10.47 -6.37 -8.31
N PHE A 239 -11.02 -5.19 -8.03
CA PHE A 239 -11.42 -4.25 -9.08
C PHE A 239 -10.22 -3.81 -9.93
N ALA A 240 -9.13 -3.41 -9.29
CA ALA A 240 -7.93 -2.98 -10.01
C ALA A 240 -7.33 -4.11 -10.87
N ILE A 241 -7.29 -5.34 -10.36
CA ILE A 241 -6.74 -6.51 -11.06
C ILE A 241 -7.68 -6.97 -12.19
N ASN A 242 -8.98 -7.13 -11.91
CA ASN A 242 -9.94 -7.66 -12.86
C ASN A 242 -10.18 -6.75 -14.07
N TYR A 243 -10.02 -5.44 -13.88
CA TYR A 243 -10.18 -4.46 -14.95
C TYR A 243 -8.86 -3.97 -15.56
N GLY A 244 -7.77 -4.70 -15.35
CA GLY A 244 -6.53 -4.52 -16.10
C GLY A 244 -5.73 -3.25 -15.74
N PHE A 245 -5.85 -2.75 -14.51
CA PHE A 245 -4.96 -1.70 -14.01
C PHE A 245 -3.55 -2.21 -13.75
N THR A 246 -3.43 -3.51 -13.47
CA THR A 246 -2.18 -4.15 -13.11
C THR A 246 -1.87 -5.33 -14.01
N ALA A 247 -0.60 -5.61 -14.20
CA ALA A 247 -0.10 -6.81 -14.84
C ALA A 247 0.70 -7.64 -13.82
N GLY A 248 0.73 -8.96 -13.98
CA GLY A 248 1.56 -9.85 -13.16
C GLY A 248 1.05 -10.13 -11.74
N VAL A 249 -0.15 -9.69 -11.40
CA VAL A 249 -0.80 -9.99 -10.13
C VAL A 249 -2.14 -10.64 -10.39
N SER A 250 -2.45 -11.67 -9.62
CA SER A 250 -3.79 -12.28 -9.59
C SER A 250 -4.21 -12.53 -8.14
N VAL A 251 -5.52 -12.59 -7.91
CA VAL A 251 -6.09 -12.86 -6.58
C VAL A 251 -6.53 -14.31 -6.51
N ASN A 252 -6.17 -14.98 -5.42
CA ASN A 252 -6.77 -16.21 -4.98
C ASN A 252 -7.65 -15.95 -3.76
N ARG A 253 -8.78 -16.61 -3.68
CA ARG A 253 -9.65 -16.61 -2.49
C ARG A 253 -9.72 -18.03 -1.94
N SER A 254 -9.27 -18.20 -0.71
CA SER A 254 -9.35 -19.48 -0.04
C SER A 254 -10.61 -19.55 0.83
N SER A 255 -11.34 -20.62 0.71
CA SER A 255 -12.46 -20.93 1.61
C SER A 255 -12.01 -21.40 3.00
N ARG A 256 -10.74 -21.76 3.15
CA ARG A 256 -10.14 -22.21 4.43
C ARG A 256 -9.61 -21.04 5.26
N LEU A 257 -9.23 -19.91 4.62
CA LEU A 257 -8.77 -18.75 5.37
C LEU A 257 -9.94 -18.07 6.09
N ARG A 258 -9.83 -17.98 7.38
CA ARG A 258 -10.77 -17.26 8.26
C ARG A 258 -9.96 -16.35 9.18
N ALA A 259 -9.74 -15.12 8.74
CA ALA A 259 -9.08 -14.07 9.51
C ALA A 259 -10.13 -13.03 9.90
N VAL A 260 -10.82 -13.22 11.01
CA VAL A 260 -11.90 -12.33 11.45
C VAL A 260 -11.32 -11.30 12.41
N GLY A 261 -10.81 -10.19 11.85
CA GLY A 261 -10.21 -9.13 12.65
C GLY A 261 -8.88 -9.56 13.31
N ALA A 262 -8.05 -10.29 12.59
CA ALA A 262 -6.75 -10.73 13.07
C ALA A 262 -5.68 -9.64 12.91
N ILE A 263 -4.71 -9.64 13.81
CA ILE A 263 -3.44 -8.92 13.63
C ILE A 263 -2.41 -9.94 13.19
N LEU A 264 -1.88 -9.75 12.01
CA LEU A 264 -0.89 -10.64 11.39
C LEU A 264 0.45 -9.92 11.25
N ARG A 265 1.53 -10.67 11.45
CA ARG A 265 2.87 -10.15 11.22
C ARG A 265 3.19 -10.15 9.74
N THR A 266 3.72 -9.04 9.27
CA THR A 266 4.31 -8.90 7.94
C THR A 266 5.81 -8.69 8.03
N LYS A 267 6.53 -9.04 6.97
CA LYS A 267 7.98 -8.89 6.82
C LYS A 267 8.28 -7.97 5.64
N MET A 268 9.27 -7.13 5.81
CA MET A 268 9.77 -6.28 4.74
C MET A 268 10.50 -7.14 3.69
N VAL A 269 10.08 -7.03 2.44
CA VAL A 269 10.74 -7.70 1.29
C VAL A 269 11.69 -6.73 0.62
N ASP A 270 11.25 -5.49 0.40
CA ASP A 270 12.04 -4.47 -0.27
C ASP A 270 12.10 -3.16 0.52
N ALA A 271 13.11 -3.06 1.40
CA ALA A 271 13.35 -1.88 2.21
C ALA A 271 13.84 -0.66 1.39
N ALA A 272 14.23 -0.86 0.12
CA ALA A 272 14.61 0.24 -0.77
C ALA A 272 13.40 0.90 -1.45
N SER A 273 12.21 0.29 -1.35
CA SER A 273 10.98 0.91 -1.83
C SER A 273 10.63 2.14 -1.01
N PRO A 274 10.26 3.27 -1.65
CA PRO A 274 9.78 4.44 -0.92
C PRO A 274 8.60 4.14 0.02
N ILE A 275 7.77 3.16 -0.31
CA ILE A 275 6.63 2.72 0.54
C ILE A 275 7.11 2.18 1.89
N ALA A 276 8.32 1.61 1.93
CA ALA A 276 8.93 1.00 3.12
C ALA A 276 9.70 1.98 4.02
N TYR A 277 9.88 3.23 3.61
CA TYR A 277 10.70 4.20 4.32
C TYR A 277 10.25 4.39 5.77
N GLY A 278 11.24 4.43 6.68
CA GLY A 278 11.01 4.61 8.11
C GLY A 278 10.55 3.37 8.86
N TYR A 279 10.27 2.25 8.18
CA TYR A 279 9.92 0.99 8.82
C TYR A 279 11.12 0.07 9.01
N GLY A 280 11.04 -0.79 10.03
CA GLY A 280 11.98 -1.88 10.25
C GLY A 280 11.59 -3.16 9.48
N ASP A 281 12.20 -4.29 9.85
CA ASP A 281 12.06 -5.56 9.13
C ASP A 281 10.66 -6.20 9.23
N SER A 282 9.85 -5.79 10.19
CA SER A 282 8.52 -6.36 10.39
C SER A 282 7.52 -5.36 10.94
N LEU A 283 6.25 -5.57 10.60
CA LEU A 283 5.12 -4.78 11.06
C LEU A 283 3.93 -5.71 11.33
N ALA A 284 3.20 -5.45 12.41
CA ALA A 284 1.92 -6.08 12.68
C ALA A 284 0.80 -5.29 11.97
N MET A 285 0.01 -5.96 11.13
CA MET A 285 -1.04 -5.35 10.33
C MET A 285 -2.39 -6.02 10.59
N TYR A 286 -3.45 -5.22 10.53
CA TYR A 286 -4.82 -5.74 10.59
C TYR A 286 -5.17 -6.51 9.31
N CYS A 287 -5.80 -7.67 9.45
CA CYS A 287 -6.26 -8.49 8.34
C CYS A 287 -7.68 -9.02 8.61
N SER A 288 -8.54 -8.95 7.61
CA SER A 288 -9.90 -9.49 7.66
C SER A 288 -10.25 -10.17 6.34
N ASN A 289 -9.94 -11.45 6.20
CA ASN A 289 -10.23 -12.27 5.00
C ASN A 289 -9.85 -11.59 3.66
N GLY A 290 -8.79 -10.80 3.67
CA GLY A 290 -8.35 -10.04 2.52
C GLY A 290 -7.91 -10.91 1.34
N PRO A 291 -7.64 -10.31 0.18
CA PRO A 291 -7.18 -11.00 -1.01
C PRO A 291 -5.81 -11.66 -0.77
N ILE A 292 -5.63 -12.84 -1.33
CA ILE A 292 -4.35 -13.55 -1.36
C ILE A 292 -3.73 -13.31 -2.73
N PHE A 293 -2.63 -12.56 -2.78
CA PHE A 293 -1.97 -12.24 -4.04
C PHE A 293 -1.04 -13.35 -4.52
N ASN A 294 -1.12 -13.64 -5.82
CA ASN A 294 -0.13 -14.45 -6.54
C ASN A 294 0.57 -13.57 -7.57
N ILE A 295 1.90 -13.70 -7.64
CA ILE A 295 2.74 -12.95 -8.57
C ILE A 295 3.08 -13.84 -9.76
N ASN A 296 3.03 -13.27 -10.98
CA ASN A 296 3.39 -13.96 -12.21
C ASN A 296 4.11 -13.01 -13.18
N ASN A 297 4.71 -13.60 -14.22
CA ASN A 297 5.47 -12.86 -15.23
C ASN A 297 4.64 -12.53 -16.49
N GLY A 298 3.32 -12.57 -16.40
CA GLY A 298 2.40 -12.27 -17.51
C GLY A 298 2.14 -13.48 -18.42
N VAL A 299 2.96 -14.51 -18.38
CA VAL A 299 2.69 -15.72 -19.14
C VAL A 299 1.63 -16.52 -18.38
N GLY A 300 0.42 -16.52 -18.90
CA GLY A 300 -0.68 -17.35 -18.43
C GLY A 300 -0.41 -18.84 -18.69
N GLY A 301 0.59 -19.38 -18.03
CA GLY A 301 0.74 -20.82 -17.90
C GLY A 301 -0.26 -21.29 -16.84
N ARG A 302 -1.36 -21.93 -17.24
CA ARG A 302 -1.92 -22.94 -16.34
C ARG A 302 -0.73 -23.77 -15.88
N PRO A 303 -0.54 -24.01 -14.56
CA PRO A 303 0.39 -25.03 -14.15
C PRO A 303 -0.02 -26.26 -14.97
N ARG A 304 0.85 -26.66 -15.89
CA ARG A 304 0.70 -27.99 -16.50
C ARG A 304 0.66 -28.88 -15.27
N SER A 305 -0.50 -29.39 -14.96
CA SER A 305 -0.61 -30.57 -14.14
C SER A 305 0.46 -31.48 -14.72
N GLN A 306 1.58 -31.61 -14.02
CA GLN A 306 2.51 -32.68 -14.28
C GLN A 306 1.71 -33.90 -13.89
N THR A 307 0.89 -34.37 -14.79
CA THR A 307 0.51 -35.78 -14.83
C THR A 307 1.86 -36.49 -14.84
N ARG A 308 2.27 -36.88 -13.65
CA ARG A 308 3.34 -37.81 -13.45
C ARG A 308 3.02 -38.90 -14.43
N ALA A 309 3.79 -38.99 -15.54
CA ALA A 309 3.79 -40.12 -16.36
C ALA A 309 4.25 -41.26 -15.44
N THR A 310 3.30 -41.90 -14.80
CA THR A 310 3.54 -43.14 -14.10
C THR A 310 3.92 -44.09 -15.20
N GLY A 311 5.21 -44.44 -15.29
CA GLY A 311 5.80 -45.28 -16.32
C GLY A 311 5.31 -46.72 -16.27
N ARG A 312 4.02 -46.91 -16.24
CA ARG A 312 3.30 -48.12 -16.50
C ARG A 312 2.22 -47.75 -17.48
N GLY A 313 2.51 -48.05 -18.76
CA GLY A 313 1.48 -48.10 -19.78
C GLY A 313 0.29 -48.90 -19.27
N THR A 314 -0.92 -48.49 -19.60
CA THR A 314 -2.10 -49.33 -19.43
C THR A 314 -2.06 -50.44 -20.47
N PRO A 315 -2.77 -51.57 -20.27
CA PRO A 315 -2.88 -52.61 -21.29
C PRO A 315 -3.35 -52.10 -22.65
N ASP A 316 -4.03 -50.93 -22.66
CA ASP A 316 -4.56 -50.29 -23.86
C ASP A 316 -3.63 -49.20 -24.44
N ASP A 317 -2.54 -48.85 -23.74
CA ASP A 317 -1.49 -47.94 -24.20
C ASP A 317 -0.11 -48.46 -23.76
N PRO A 318 0.47 -49.36 -24.54
CA PRO A 318 1.72 -50.06 -24.22
C PRO A 318 2.99 -49.27 -24.50
N ASP A 319 3.02 -48.00 -24.40
CA ASP A 319 3.93 -47.04 -25.00
C ASP A 319 5.28 -46.81 -24.29
N VAL A 320 5.78 -47.75 -23.52
CA VAL A 320 7.16 -47.68 -23.04
C VAL A 320 7.96 -48.88 -23.59
N PRO A 321 8.85 -48.69 -24.57
CA PRO A 321 9.78 -49.75 -25.00
C PRO A 321 10.59 -50.23 -23.79
N GLN A 322 10.49 -51.51 -23.48
CA GLN A 322 11.32 -52.12 -22.45
C GLN A 322 12.79 -51.96 -22.86
N GLY A 323 13.59 -51.28 -22.01
CA GLY A 323 15.02 -51.09 -22.26
C GLY A 323 15.46 -49.63 -22.50
N ARG A 324 14.57 -48.64 -22.40
CA ARG A 324 15.00 -47.26 -22.37
C ARG A 324 15.63 -46.95 -21.01
N PRO A 325 16.85 -46.37 -20.95
CA PRO A 325 17.39 -45.89 -19.69
C PRO A 325 16.35 -44.89 -19.10
N PRO A 326 16.21 -44.82 -17.77
CA PRO A 326 15.33 -43.85 -17.15
C PRO A 326 15.65 -42.47 -17.75
N ALA A 327 14.66 -41.82 -18.35
CA ALA A 327 14.82 -40.43 -18.74
C ALA A 327 15.33 -39.68 -17.52
N GLU A 328 16.45 -39.00 -17.66
CA GLU A 328 16.92 -38.10 -16.61
C GLU A 328 15.70 -37.26 -16.19
N LEU A 329 15.31 -37.40 -14.93
CA LEU A 329 14.22 -36.61 -14.40
C LEU A 329 14.64 -35.15 -14.59
N PRO A 330 13.81 -34.34 -15.25
CA PRO A 330 14.14 -32.95 -15.39
C PRO A 330 14.44 -32.41 -14.00
N GLU A 331 15.50 -31.64 -13.88
CA GLU A 331 15.84 -30.99 -12.62
C GLU A 331 14.57 -30.35 -12.00
N PRO A 332 14.34 -30.56 -10.72
CA PRO A 332 13.18 -29.96 -10.09
C PRO A 332 13.24 -28.46 -10.35
N PRO A 333 12.11 -27.83 -10.73
CA PRO A 333 12.10 -26.41 -10.98
C PRO A 333 12.67 -25.67 -9.77
N PRO A 334 13.42 -24.58 -9.97
CA PRO A 334 13.98 -23.82 -8.88
C PRO A 334 12.87 -23.43 -7.90
N ARG A 335 13.17 -23.57 -6.61
CA ARG A 335 12.22 -23.20 -5.55
C ARG A 335 11.94 -21.70 -5.67
N VAL A 336 10.69 -21.34 -5.87
CA VAL A 336 10.20 -19.96 -5.93
C VAL A 336 9.51 -19.65 -4.64
N GLU A 337 9.83 -18.52 -4.07
CA GLU A 337 9.16 -18.07 -2.86
C GLU A 337 7.72 -17.65 -3.19
N PRO A 338 6.76 -17.81 -2.23
CA PRO A 338 5.34 -17.55 -2.49
C PRO A 338 4.98 -16.10 -2.90
N TRP A 339 5.89 -15.16 -2.66
CA TRP A 339 5.75 -13.74 -3.04
C TRP A 339 6.54 -13.36 -4.28
N GLU A 340 7.17 -14.31 -4.94
CA GLU A 340 7.96 -14.08 -6.16
C GLU A 340 7.25 -14.61 -7.39
N ALA A 341 7.54 -13.99 -8.53
CA ALA A 341 7.11 -14.53 -9.80
C ALA A 341 7.97 -15.75 -10.18
N PRO A 342 7.38 -16.83 -10.73
CA PRO A 342 8.15 -17.93 -11.26
C PRO A 342 9.19 -17.45 -12.28
N PRO A 343 10.39 -18.07 -12.34
CA PRO A 343 11.40 -17.71 -13.32
C PRO A 343 10.88 -17.93 -14.74
N VAL A 344 11.27 -17.04 -15.64
CA VAL A 344 10.91 -17.13 -17.06
C VAL A 344 11.78 -18.21 -17.71
N THR A 345 11.16 -19.23 -18.31
CA THR A 345 11.88 -20.29 -19.04
C THR A 345 12.44 -19.77 -20.36
N ASP A 346 13.45 -20.45 -20.92
CA ASP A 346 14.03 -20.07 -22.21
C ASP A 346 13.03 -20.18 -23.37
N GLU A 347 12.07 -21.10 -23.29
CA GLU A 347 10.96 -21.18 -24.23
C GLU A 347 10.05 -19.95 -24.14
N GLN A 348 9.71 -19.52 -22.94
CA GLN A 348 8.93 -18.30 -22.71
C GLN A 348 9.67 -17.05 -23.18
N ARG A 349 10.99 -16.98 -22.97
CA ARG A 349 11.82 -15.87 -23.48
C ARG A 349 11.84 -15.85 -25.01
N ARG A 350 11.97 -17.00 -25.67
CA ARG A 350 11.96 -17.08 -27.14
C ARG A 350 10.63 -16.68 -27.74
N ASN A 351 9.53 -17.03 -27.09
CA ASN A 351 8.20 -16.71 -27.58
C ASN A 351 7.77 -15.27 -27.25
N ALA A 352 8.37 -14.62 -26.25
CA ALA A 352 8.19 -13.24 -25.77
C ALA A 352 6.73 -12.71 -25.65
N ILE A 353 5.74 -13.50 -26.11
CA ILE A 353 4.33 -13.10 -26.12
C ILE A 353 3.79 -13.14 -24.69
N GLY A 354 3.30 -11.99 -24.21
CA GLY A 354 2.69 -11.87 -22.89
C GLY A 354 3.66 -11.72 -21.71
N LEU A 355 4.98 -11.68 -21.96
CA LEU A 355 5.95 -11.40 -20.91
C LEU A 355 5.86 -9.93 -20.46
N ILE A 356 5.80 -9.72 -19.15
CA ILE A 356 5.84 -8.39 -18.56
C ILE A 356 7.29 -7.87 -18.60
N PRO A 357 7.54 -6.70 -19.20
CA PRO A 357 8.86 -6.07 -19.18
C PRO A 357 9.38 -5.89 -17.75
N PRO A 358 10.69 -6.02 -17.49
CA PRO A 358 11.27 -5.92 -16.15
C PRO A 358 10.88 -4.65 -15.38
N ASN A 359 10.80 -3.53 -16.07
CA ASN A 359 10.40 -2.23 -15.50
C ASN A 359 8.90 -2.10 -15.19
N GLN A 360 8.07 -3.03 -15.65
CA GLN A 360 6.62 -3.08 -15.40
C GLN A 360 6.21 -4.24 -14.48
N ARG A 361 7.17 -5.06 -14.02
CA ARG A 361 6.88 -6.18 -13.13
C ARG A 361 6.42 -5.69 -11.76
N PRO A 362 5.52 -6.42 -11.10
CA PRO A 362 5.14 -6.13 -9.72
C PRO A 362 6.34 -6.10 -8.78
N ARG A 363 6.35 -5.13 -7.86
CA ARG A 363 7.34 -5.00 -6.78
C ARG A 363 6.65 -5.34 -5.47
N VAL A 364 6.99 -6.47 -4.88
CA VAL A 364 6.47 -6.82 -3.55
C VAL A 364 7.26 -6.05 -2.50
N VAL A 365 6.56 -5.24 -1.71
CA VAL A 365 7.15 -4.41 -0.66
C VAL A 365 7.10 -5.12 0.69
N LEU A 366 5.92 -5.65 1.04
CA LEU A 366 5.71 -6.47 2.24
C LEU A 366 5.08 -7.80 1.88
N ARG A 367 5.44 -8.84 2.63
CA ARG A 367 4.79 -10.15 2.64
C ARG A 367 4.30 -10.50 4.05
N TYR A 368 3.38 -11.42 4.15
CA TYR A 368 3.04 -12.02 5.44
C TYR A 368 4.22 -12.87 5.95
N ALA A 369 4.33 -13.01 7.27
CA ALA A 369 5.34 -13.85 7.89
C ALA A 369 5.08 -15.34 7.62
N ASP A 370 6.05 -16.17 7.96
CA ASP A 370 5.91 -17.63 7.93
C ASP A 370 4.82 -18.09 8.90
N SER A 371 4.18 -19.22 8.66
CA SER A 371 3.04 -19.72 9.42
C SER A 371 3.30 -19.74 10.94
N ARG A 372 4.54 -19.99 11.38
CA ARG A 372 4.92 -20.04 12.80
C ARG A 372 5.00 -18.66 13.46
N ASP A 373 5.25 -17.61 12.67
CA ASP A 373 5.43 -16.22 13.14
C ASP A 373 4.30 -15.29 12.66
N LEU A 374 3.31 -15.83 11.98
CA LEU A 374 2.24 -15.07 11.32
C LEU A 374 1.27 -14.43 12.31
N PHE A 375 0.77 -15.21 13.25
CA PHE A 375 -0.32 -14.80 14.13
C PHE A 375 0.18 -13.96 15.30
N VAL A 376 -0.36 -12.78 15.47
CA VAL A 376 -0.06 -11.89 16.61
C VAL A 376 -1.23 -11.83 17.58
N SER A 377 -2.47 -11.64 17.06
CA SER A 377 -3.66 -11.47 17.91
C SER A 377 -4.93 -11.61 17.07
N GLY A 378 -6.06 -11.86 17.72
CA GLY A 378 -7.38 -11.97 17.09
C GLY A 378 -7.78 -13.41 16.81
N LEU A 379 -8.45 -13.67 15.69
CA LEU A 379 -8.90 -15.00 15.27
C LEU A 379 -8.33 -15.32 13.87
N LEU A 380 -7.59 -16.42 13.77
CA LEU A 380 -7.03 -16.92 12.52
C LEU A 380 -7.20 -18.43 12.42
N ASP A 381 -7.82 -18.88 11.34
CA ASP A 381 -7.88 -20.27 10.91
C ASP A 381 -7.43 -20.35 9.46
N GLY A 382 -6.75 -21.45 9.06
CA GLY A 382 -6.21 -21.58 7.71
C GLY A 382 -5.11 -20.56 7.37
N GLY A 383 -4.32 -20.12 8.35
CA GLY A 383 -3.27 -19.11 8.18
C GLY A 383 -2.15 -19.52 7.19
N ASP A 384 -1.98 -20.81 6.92
CA ASP A 384 -1.07 -21.34 5.91
C ASP A 384 -1.41 -20.88 4.48
N GLU A 385 -2.67 -20.56 4.19
CA GLU A 385 -3.10 -20.05 2.89
C GLU A 385 -2.52 -18.66 2.56
N ILE A 386 -2.33 -17.83 3.60
CA ILE A 386 -1.84 -16.46 3.45
C ILE A 386 -0.36 -16.32 3.85
N ALA A 387 0.19 -17.29 4.59
CA ALA A 387 1.58 -17.27 5.02
C ALA A 387 2.53 -17.06 3.83
N GLN A 388 3.50 -16.18 4.01
CA GLN A 388 4.50 -15.80 3.01
C GLN A 388 3.95 -15.16 1.71
N ARG A 389 2.65 -14.96 1.58
CA ARG A 389 2.07 -14.27 0.42
C ARG A 389 2.34 -12.77 0.49
N ALA A 390 2.36 -12.12 -0.67
CA ALA A 390 2.52 -10.68 -0.75
C ALA A 390 1.36 -9.96 -0.04
N ALA A 391 1.69 -8.95 0.77
CA ALA A 391 0.73 -8.12 1.49
C ALA A 391 0.58 -6.74 0.86
N ILE A 392 1.69 -6.16 0.34
CA ILE A 392 1.68 -4.87 -0.36
C ILE A 392 2.50 -5.00 -1.64
N ILE A 393 1.92 -4.58 -2.74
CA ILE A 393 2.51 -4.67 -4.08
C ILE A 393 2.40 -3.33 -4.78
N ASP A 394 3.52 -2.84 -5.30
CA ASP A 394 3.59 -1.70 -6.22
C ASP A 394 3.71 -2.21 -7.66
N VAL A 395 2.77 -1.82 -8.51
CA VAL A 395 2.72 -2.23 -9.93
C VAL A 395 2.81 -0.98 -10.81
N PRO A 396 3.89 -0.79 -11.57
CA PRO A 396 3.95 0.25 -12.59
C PRO A 396 2.89 0.03 -13.67
N SER A 397 2.21 1.09 -14.09
CA SER A 397 1.15 1.04 -15.10
C SER A 397 1.17 2.33 -15.95
N GLY A 398 1.66 2.24 -17.17
CA GLY A 398 1.94 3.44 -17.98
C GLY A 398 3.04 4.30 -17.34
N ASN A 399 2.76 5.58 -17.13
CA ASN A 399 3.66 6.50 -16.43
C ASN A 399 3.39 6.58 -14.92
N GLY A 400 2.35 5.93 -14.42
CA GLY A 400 1.94 5.93 -13.03
C GLY A 400 2.08 4.56 -12.36
N HIS A 401 1.43 4.42 -11.22
CA HIS A 401 1.51 3.23 -10.38
C HIS A 401 0.15 2.83 -9.85
N VAL A 402 -0.02 1.53 -9.63
CA VAL A 402 -1.14 0.97 -8.87
C VAL A 402 -0.57 0.27 -7.64
N LEU A 403 -0.99 0.72 -6.47
CA LEU A 403 -0.59 0.14 -5.19
C LEU A 403 -1.71 -0.73 -4.64
N LEU A 404 -1.40 -1.99 -4.38
CA LEU A 404 -2.34 -2.98 -3.89
C LEU A 404 -2.02 -3.34 -2.43
N PHE A 405 -3.02 -3.16 -1.55
CA PHE A 405 -2.97 -3.60 -0.15
C PHE A 405 -3.90 -4.78 0.05
N SER A 406 -3.40 -5.92 0.51
CA SER A 406 -4.24 -7.05 0.92
C SER A 406 -4.90 -6.84 2.30
N THR A 407 -4.57 -5.76 2.98
CA THR A 407 -5.05 -5.40 4.31
C THR A 407 -5.62 -3.99 4.30
N ASN A 408 -6.43 -3.63 5.30
CA ASN A 408 -6.89 -2.26 5.47
C ASN A 408 -5.97 -1.49 6.45
N PRO A 409 -5.03 -0.65 5.98
CA PRO A 409 -4.09 0.07 6.84
C PRO A 409 -4.74 1.13 7.72
N PHE A 410 -5.97 1.59 7.41
CA PHE A 410 -6.69 2.62 8.16
C PHE A 410 -7.85 2.06 8.99
N TRP A 411 -7.87 0.75 9.27
CA TRP A 411 -8.97 0.11 9.95
C TRP A 411 -9.39 0.83 11.23
N ARG A 412 -10.64 1.35 11.23
CA ARG A 412 -11.33 1.98 12.37
C ARG A 412 -10.53 3.06 13.10
N GLY A 413 -9.56 3.70 12.44
CA GLY A 413 -8.70 4.70 13.09
C GLY A 413 -7.73 4.12 14.15
N GLN A 414 -7.61 2.80 14.26
CA GLN A 414 -6.85 2.12 15.30
C GLN A 414 -5.46 1.69 14.87
N THR A 415 -5.26 1.40 13.58
CA THR A 415 -4.03 0.82 13.04
C THR A 415 -2.99 1.89 12.66
N LYS A 416 -2.79 2.88 13.53
CA LYS A 416 -1.95 4.06 13.25
C LYS A 416 -0.52 3.73 12.83
N GLY A 417 0.01 2.57 13.24
CA GLY A 417 1.34 2.12 12.85
C GLY A 417 1.47 1.73 11.36
N SER A 418 0.36 1.40 10.67
CA SER A 418 0.34 1.08 9.24
C SER A 418 0.00 2.27 8.33
N TYR A 419 -0.45 3.40 8.88
CA TYR A 419 -0.84 4.57 8.11
C TYR A 419 0.27 5.06 7.19
N PHE A 420 1.49 5.09 7.71
CA PHE A 420 2.60 5.67 6.97
C PHE A 420 3.02 4.85 5.75
N LEU A 421 2.59 3.60 5.60
CA LEU A 421 2.73 2.86 4.34
C LEU A 421 1.98 3.56 3.20
N VAL A 422 0.77 4.05 3.49
CA VAL A 422 -0.03 4.83 2.53
C VAL A 422 0.56 6.23 2.35
N PHE A 423 0.96 6.90 3.44
CA PHE A 423 1.57 8.23 3.35
C PHE A 423 2.92 8.22 2.64
N ASN A 424 3.72 7.18 2.81
CA ASN A 424 4.93 6.99 2.04
C ASN A 424 4.64 6.91 0.53
N ALA A 425 3.62 6.14 0.14
CA ALA A 425 3.22 6.08 -1.25
C ALA A 425 2.73 7.44 -1.77
N ILE A 426 1.93 8.15 -0.96
CA ILE A 426 1.42 9.49 -1.29
C ILE A 426 2.56 10.49 -1.46
N LEU A 427 3.46 10.61 -0.48
CA LEU A 427 4.54 11.59 -0.51
C LEU A 427 5.58 11.33 -1.61
N ASN A 428 5.71 10.07 -2.04
CA ASN A 428 6.65 9.64 -3.08
C ASN A 428 5.95 9.20 -4.37
N TRP A 429 4.73 9.65 -4.61
CA TRP A 429 3.85 9.17 -5.69
C TRP A 429 4.48 9.22 -7.10
N ASP A 430 5.35 10.18 -7.36
CA ASP A 430 6.09 10.37 -8.61
C ASP A 430 7.50 9.73 -8.61
N ASN A 431 7.89 9.07 -7.51
CA ASN A 431 9.21 8.47 -7.31
C ASN A 431 9.18 7.01 -6.82
N LEU A 432 8.07 6.28 -6.99
CA LEU A 432 7.92 4.90 -6.49
C LEU A 432 8.91 3.92 -7.13
N ASN A 433 9.51 4.27 -8.26
CA ASN A 433 10.59 3.49 -8.86
C ASN A 433 11.97 3.68 -8.19
N ALA A 434 12.10 4.60 -7.22
CA ALA A 434 13.34 4.75 -6.47
C ALA A 434 13.74 3.43 -5.79
N GLY A 435 15.04 3.10 -5.84
CA GLY A 435 15.57 1.86 -5.29
C GLY A 435 15.09 0.56 -5.96
N ARG A 436 14.29 0.61 -7.03
CA ARG A 436 13.86 -0.58 -7.77
C ARG A 436 15.04 -1.24 -8.47
N LYS A 437 15.28 -2.50 -8.16
CA LYS A 437 16.26 -3.32 -8.89
C LYS A 437 15.62 -3.75 -10.21
N LEU A 438 16.08 -3.21 -11.30
CA LEU A 438 15.77 -3.75 -12.61
C LEU A 438 16.62 -5.02 -12.76
N ALA A 439 16.00 -6.18 -13.04
CA ALA A 439 16.76 -7.38 -13.35
C ALA A 439 17.77 -7.06 -14.47
N GLU A 440 19.03 -7.42 -14.28
CA GLU A 440 20.06 -7.31 -15.32
C GLU A 440 19.56 -7.98 -16.60
N LYS A 441 19.88 -7.36 -17.72
CA LYS A 441 19.43 -7.74 -19.08
C LYS A 441 19.89 -9.13 -19.47
#